data_079e79c78eb9a0447d07f30357e6d191
#
_entry.id   079e79c78eb9a0447d07f30357e6d191
#
_cell.length_a   1.000
_cell.length_b   1.000
_cell.length_c   1.000
_cell.angle_alpha   90.00
_cell.angle_beta   90.00
_cell.angle_gamma   90.00
#
_symmetry.space_group_name_H-M   'P 1'
#
loop_
_entity.id
_entity.type
_entity.pdbx_description
1 polymer ?
#
loop_
_entity_poly.entity_id
_entity_poly.type
_entity_poly.pdbx_seq_one_letter_code
_entity_poly.pdbx_strand_id
1 'polypeptide(L)'
;TISEKGKDFFFKIKNSANRMQNLMMDLVDYSKTMKDDKVFVKTSLNKLLADVLLELNVNIEEKNATVEIGNLPKINAIPFQIHQLFVNLISNSLKYSKKDVPPVIKIKTEKIKAGEKINDIELFGKKYHKITITDNGIGFRQEFSEKIFMLFKRLETDINYNGTGIGLAICKKIIENHKGYIKAEGNPEIGSTFTIYLP
;
A
#
# COMPACT_ATOMS: atom_id res chain seq x y z
N THR A 1 -27.56 4.13 -34.17
CA THR A 1 -27.37 3.18 -33.02
C THR A 1 -26.03 2.50 -33.17
N ILE A 2 -25.15 2.62 -32.14
CA ILE A 2 -23.83 1.97 -32.15
C ILE A 2 -24.04 0.46 -32.01
N SER A 3 -23.35 -0.34 -32.85
CA SER A 3 -23.40 -1.80 -32.76
C SER A 3 -22.81 -2.31 -31.46
N GLU A 4 -23.13 -3.54 -31.02
CA GLU A 4 -22.55 -4.14 -29.81
C GLU A 4 -20.99 -4.20 -29.86
N LYS A 5 -20.42 -4.52 -31.04
CA LYS A 5 -18.96 -4.42 -31.25
C LYS A 5 -18.46 -2.98 -31.06
N GLY A 6 -19.20 -1.98 -31.52
CA GLY A 6 -18.85 -0.58 -31.34
C GLY A 6 -18.83 -0.16 -29.87
N LYS A 7 -19.80 -0.62 -29.09
CA LYS A 7 -19.85 -0.39 -27.64
C LYS A 7 -18.65 -1.04 -26.93
N ASP A 8 -18.28 -2.27 -27.30
CA ASP A 8 -17.12 -2.97 -26.74
C ASP A 8 -15.81 -2.23 -27.04
N PHE A 9 -15.61 -1.77 -28.28
CA PHE A 9 -14.44 -0.95 -28.63
C PHE A 9 -14.41 0.37 -27.86
N PHE A 10 -15.54 1.06 -27.72
CA PHE A 10 -15.63 2.29 -26.96
C PHE A 10 -15.29 2.08 -25.49
N PHE A 11 -15.77 0.99 -24.88
CA PHE A 11 -15.47 0.60 -23.53
C PHE A 11 -13.96 0.32 -23.34
N LYS A 12 -13.33 -0.38 -24.27
CA LYS A 12 -11.87 -0.64 -24.26
C LYS A 12 -11.06 0.64 -24.37
N ILE A 13 -11.46 1.58 -25.24
CA ILE A 13 -10.80 2.88 -25.40
C ILE A 13 -10.93 3.68 -24.11
N LYS A 14 -12.13 3.79 -23.53
CA LYS A 14 -12.37 4.47 -22.27
C LYS A 14 -11.51 3.92 -21.14
N ASN A 15 -11.45 2.60 -20.99
CA ASN A 15 -10.64 1.94 -19.96
C ASN A 15 -9.13 2.20 -20.16
N SER A 16 -8.67 2.20 -21.41
CA SER A 16 -7.28 2.52 -21.73
C SER A 16 -6.92 3.96 -21.42
N ALA A 17 -7.81 4.92 -21.74
CA ALA A 17 -7.64 6.33 -21.43
C ALA A 17 -7.61 6.57 -19.90
N ASN A 18 -8.53 5.97 -19.15
CA ASN A 18 -8.55 6.04 -17.69
C ASN A 18 -7.26 5.46 -17.09
N ARG A 19 -6.77 4.34 -17.64
CA ARG A 19 -5.52 3.73 -17.20
C ARG A 19 -4.32 4.65 -17.43
N MET A 20 -4.24 5.32 -18.60
CA MET A 20 -3.18 6.30 -18.88
C MET A 20 -3.23 7.49 -17.92
N GLN A 21 -4.44 7.99 -17.64
CA GLN A 21 -4.62 9.08 -16.68
C GLN A 21 -4.13 8.69 -15.29
N ASN A 22 -4.51 7.51 -14.79
CA ASN A 22 -4.06 7.01 -13.50
C ASN A 22 -2.53 6.82 -13.47
N LEU A 23 -1.93 6.32 -14.55
CA LEU A 23 -0.47 6.21 -14.66
C LEU A 23 0.24 7.57 -14.57
N MET A 24 -0.31 8.60 -15.23
CA MET A 24 0.24 9.95 -15.12
C MET A 24 0.13 10.51 -13.70
N MET A 25 -1.02 10.33 -13.03
CA MET A 25 -1.20 10.76 -11.64
C MET A 25 -0.23 10.05 -10.69
N ASP A 26 -0.10 8.73 -10.79
CA ASP A 26 0.83 7.96 -9.98
C ASP A 26 2.30 8.35 -10.23
N LEU A 27 2.66 8.68 -11.49
CA LEU A 27 4.01 9.15 -11.82
C LEU A 27 4.29 10.53 -11.22
N VAL A 28 3.31 11.43 -11.24
CA VAL A 28 3.40 12.75 -10.58
C VAL A 28 3.60 12.56 -9.08
N ASP A 29 2.86 11.67 -8.45
CA ASP A 29 2.97 11.41 -7.01
C ASP A 29 4.31 10.74 -6.67
N TYR A 30 4.78 9.81 -7.50
CA TYR A 30 6.12 9.26 -7.37
C TYR A 30 7.19 10.37 -7.48
N SER A 31 7.06 11.28 -8.44
CA SER A 31 7.97 12.43 -8.60
C SER A 31 7.96 13.36 -7.38
N LYS A 32 6.77 13.63 -6.80
CA LYS A 32 6.65 14.43 -5.57
C LYS A 32 7.37 13.76 -4.37
N THR A 33 7.34 12.44 -4.28
CA THR A 33 8.06 11.73 -3.21
C THR A 33 9.57 11.81 -3.36
N MET A 34 10.08 12.14 -4.54
CA MET A 34 11.51 12.29 -4.84
C MET A 34 12.08 13.68 -4.48
N LYS A 35 11.23 14.71 -4.34
CA LYS A 35 11.68 16.08 -4.04
C LYS A 35 12.28 16.18 -2.64
N ASP A 36 13.32 17.03 -2.49
CA ASP A 36 14.08 17.18 -1.25
C ASP A 36 13.43 18.05 -0.17
N ASP A 37 12.36 18.78 -0.47
CA ASP A 37 11.62 19.61 0.51
C ASP A 37 10.85 18.74 1.52
N LYS A 38 11.61 18.01 2.35
CA LYS A 38 11.06 17.00 3.28
C LYS A 38 11.04 17.57 4.69
N VAL A 39 9.92 18.16 5.08
CA VAL A 39 9.73 18.62 6.45
C VAL A 39 9.24 17.46 7.32
N PHE A 40 10.12 16.97 8.19
CA PHE A 40 9.77 15.97 9.20
C PHE A 40 9.13 16.64 10.39
N VAL A 41 7.95 16.19 10.79
CA VAL A 41 7.24 16.68 11.97
C VAL A 41 6.72 15.53 12.82
N LYS A 42 6.48 15.79 14.10
CA LYS A 42 5.91 14.79 15.01
C LYS A 42 4.47 14.47 14.61
N THR A 43 4.28 13.32 13.97
CA THR A 43 3.05 12.87 13.33
C THR A 43 2.37 11.78 14.14
N SER A 44 1.08 11.94 14.44
CA SER A 44 0.25 10.91 15.05
C SER A 44 -0.28 9.96 13.98
N LEU A 45 0.19 8.71 13.98
CA LEU A 45 -0.25 7.72 12.99
C LEU A 45 -1.73 7.36 13.15
N ASN A 46 -2.27 7.34 14.38
CA ASN A 46 -3.71 7.11 14.60
C ASN A 46 -4.57 8.19 13.92
N LYS A 47 -4.20 9.49 14.10
CA LYS A 47 -4.96 10.58 13.47
C LYS A 47 -4.88 10.50 11.95
N LEU A 48 -3.68 10.31 11.42
CA LEU A 48 -3.45 10.22 9.98
C LEU A 48 -4.19 9.02 9.36
N LEU A 49 -4.21 7.88 10.05
CA LEU A 49 -4.93 6.71 9.59
C LEU A 49 -6.46 6.91 9.60
N ALA A 50 -6.99 7.67 10.57
CA ALA A 50 -8.41 8.05 10.58
C ALA A 50 -8.77 8.86 9.32
N ASP A 51 -7.91 9.82 8.93
CA ASP A 51 -8.11 10.61 7.71
C ASP A 51 -8.07 9.72 6.45
N VAL A 52 -7.15 8.74 6.39
CA VAL A 52 -7.07 7.75 5.30
C VAL A 52 -8.33 6.89 5.23
N LEU A 53 -8.87 6.45 6.36
CA LEU A 53 -10.10 5.63 6.36
C LEU A 53 -11.32 6.43 5.92
N LEU A 54 -11.39 7.72 6.23
CA LEU A 54 -12.44 8.60 5.71
C LEU A 54 -12.34 8.74 4.18
N GLU A 55 -11.13 8.89 3.64
CA GLU A 55 -10.90 8.95 2.19
C GLU A 55 -11.33 7.66 1.49
N LEU A 56 -11.07 6.50 2.10
CA LEU A 56 -11.39 5.19 1.54
C LEU A 56 -12.77 4.65 1.92
N ASN A 57 -13.60 5.45 2.62
CA ASN A 57 -14.86 4.99 3.20
C ASN A 57 -15.79 4.34 2.18
N VAL A 58 -15.95 4.94 1.00
CA VAL A 58 -16.81 4.40 -0.06
C VAL A 58 -16.37 2.99 -0.46
N ASN A 59 -15.06 2.79 -0.66
CA ASN A 59 -14.53 1.47 -1.03
C ASN A 59 -14.67 0.44 0.11
N ILE A 60 -14.55 0.89 1.36
CA ILE A 60 -14.71 0.05 2.55
C ILE A 60 -16.17 -0.41 2.66
N GLU A 61 -17.12 0.52 2.53
CA GLU A 61 -18.56 0.22 2.57
C GLU A 61 -19.01 -0.69 1.41
N GLU A 62 -18.62 -0.38 0.17
CA GLU A 62 -18.97 -1.18 -1.00
C GLU A 62 -18.52 -2.65 -0.89
N LYS A 63 -17.41 -2.89 -0.21
CA LYS A 63 -16.88 -4.24 0.00
C LYS A 63 -17.26 -4.87 1.34
N ASN A 64 -18.03 -4.18 2.17
CA ASN A 64 -18.31 -4.58 3.56
C ASN A 64 -17.03 -4.94 4.32
N ALA A 65 -15.96 -4.15 4.10
CA ALA A 65 -14.66 -4.42 4.68
C ALA A 65 -14.59 -4.03 6.16
N THR A 66 -13.84 -4.80 6.94
CA THR A 66 -13.52 -4.49 8.34
C THR A 66 -12.06 -4.06 8.47
N VAL A 67 -11.81 -2.93 9.12
CA VAL A 67 -10.44 -2.45 9.41
C VAL A 67 -10.22 -2.40 10.91
N GLU A 68 -9.38 -3.30 11.41
CA GLU A 68 -9.01 -3.40 12.83
C GLU A 68 -7.69 -2.64 13.07
N ILE A 69 -7.70 -1.62 13.92
CA ILE A 69 -6.54 -0.77 14.18
C ILE A 69 -6.11 -0.92 15.63
N GLY A 70 -4.84 -1.29 15.83
CA GLY A 70 -4.20 -1.23 17.14
C GLY A 70 -3.77 0.18 17.52
N ASN A 71 -3.15 0.33 18.68
CA ASN A 71 -2.63 1.62 19.11
C ASN A 71 -1.31 1.93 18.36
N LEU A 72 -1.32 2.98 17.51
CA LEU A 72 -0.19 3.39 16.69
C LEU A 72 0.60 4.54 17.36
N PRO A 73 1.93 4.59 17.19
CA PRO A 73 2.78 5.59 17.81
C PRO A 73 2.67 6.97 17.13
N LYS A 74 3.25 7.96 17.81
CA LYS A 74 3.67 9.21 17.16
C LYS A 74 5.13 9.05 16.75
N ILE A 75 5.43 9.32 15.48
CA ILE A 75 6.78 9.24 14.91
C ILE A 75 7.17 10.58 14.29
N ASN A 76 8.47 10.78 14.06
CA ASN A 76 8.93 11.92 13.27
C ASN A 76 8.89 11.54 11.79
N ALA A 77 7.99 12.15 11.03
CA ALA A 77 7.71 11.74 9.65
C ALA A 77 7.25 12.91 8.77
N ILE A 78 7.19 12.69 7.47
CA ILE A 78 6.58 13.58 6.49
C ILE A 78 5.10 13.19 6.35
N PRO A 79 4.13 13.96 6.89
CA PRO A 79 2.74 13.51 7.02
C PRO A 79 2.11 13.08 5.70
N PHE A 80 2.32 13.86 4.63
CA PHE A 80 1.79 13.55 3.30
C PHE A 80 2.30 12.20 2.76
N GLN A 81 3.59 11.89 2.95
CA GLN A 81 4.15 10.63 2.48
C GLN A 81 3.60 9.43 3.27
N ILE A 82 3.46 9.56 4.59
CA ILE A 82 2.88 8.48 5.41
C ILE A 82 1.39 8.30 5.10
N HIS A 83 0.66 9.39 4.82
CA HIS A 83 -0.72 9.30 4.35
C HIS A 83 -0.80 8.48 3.05
N GLN A 84 -0.01 8.83 2.05
CA GLN A 84 0.05 8.13 0.77
C GLN A 84 0.47 6.65 0.92
N LEU A 85 1.39 6.35 1.84
CA LEU A 85 1.78 4.98 2.18
C LEU A 85 0.56 4.16 2.63
N PHE A 86 -0.22 4.67 3.60
CA PHE A 86 -1.39 3.97 4.10
C PHE A 86 -2.51 3.88 3.06
N VAL A 87 -2.78 4.94 2.29
CA VAL A 87 -3.74 4.90 1.18
C VAL A 87 -3.37 3.78 0.20
N ASN A 88 -2.11 3.70 -0.23
CA ASN A 88 -1.66 2.67 -1.17
C ASN A 88 -1.80 1.25 -0.60
N LEU A 89 -1.41 1.03 0.67
CA LEU A 89 -1.47 -0.31 1.26
C LEU A 89 -2.89 -0.76 1.54
N ILE A 90 -3.75 0.11 2.09
CA ILE A 90 -5.13 -0.22 2.41
C ILE A 90 -5.96 -0.39 1.12
N SER A 91 -5.79 0.51 0.13
CA SER A 91 -6.48 0.37 -1.15
C SER A 91 -6.06 -0.91 -1.90
N ASN A 92 -4.79 -1.34 -1.78
CA ASN A 92 -4.34 -2.62 -2.30
C ASN A 92 -5.04 -3.79 -1.59
N SER A 93 -5.14 -3.78 -0.27
CA SER A 93 -5.85 -4.83 0.50
C SER A 93 -7.33 -4.91 0.11
N LEU A 94 -7.98 -3.76 -0.09
CA LEU A 94 -9.36 -3.72 -0.58
C LEU A 94 -9.45 -4.25 -2.02
N LYS A 95 -8.55 -3.83 -2.90
CA LYS A 95 -8.53 -4.18 -4.30
C LYS A 95 -8.31 -5.67 -4.53
N TYR A 96 -7.34 -6.27 -3.87
CA TYR A 96 -6.97 -7.68 -4.00
C TYR A 96 -7.71 -8.60 -3.01
N SER A 97 -8.88 -8.17 -2.58
CA SER A 97 -9.78 -8.99 -1.76
C SER A 97 -10.37 -10.16 -2.57
N LYS A 98 -10.75 -11.23 -1.89
CA LYS A 98 -11.50 -12.34 -2.46
C LYS A 98 -12.90 -11.90 -2.86
N LYS A 99 -13.47 -12.54 -3.89
CA LYS A 99 -14.76 -12.14 -4.46
C LYS A 99 -15.92 -12.27 -3.47
N ASP A 100 -15.96 -13.37 -2.73
CA ASP A 100 -17.11 -13.76 -1.90
C ASP A 100 -16.81 -13.72 -0.39
N VAL A 101 -15.71 -13.06 0.00
CA VAL A 101 -15.29 -12.94 1.40
C VAL A 101 -15.05 -11.47 1.72
N PRO A 102 -15.76 -10.90 2.70
CA PRO A 102 -15.49 -9.52 3.13
C PRO A 102 -14.02 -9.32 3.51
N PRO A 103 -13.40 -8.23 3.04
CA PRO A 103 -12.02 -7.92 3.41
C PRO A 103 -11.89 -7.65 4.90
N VAL A 104 -10.87 -8.24 5.53
CA VAL A 104 -10.46 -7.94 6.90
C VAL A 104 -9.03 -7.45 6.85
N ILE A 105 -8.82 -6.20 7.26
CA ILE A 105 -7.50 -5.55 7.27
C ILE A 105 -7.12 -5.29 8.72
N LYS A 106 -5.97 -5.80 9.15
CA LYS A 106 -5.48 -5.66 10.54
C LYS A 106 -4.20 -4.84 10.55
N ILE A 107 -4.21 -3.73 11.29
CA ILE A 107 -3.06 -2.84 11.44
C ILE A 107 -2.58 -2.89 12.90
N LYS A 108 -1.35 -3.37 13.12
CA LYS A 108 -0.76 -3.53 14.45
C LYS A 108 0.61 -2.86 14.52
N THR A 109 1.00 -2.45 15.71
CA THR A 109 2.34 -1.89 15.97
C THR A 109 2.99 -2.59 17.15
N GLU A 110 4.27 -2.88 16.98
CA GLU A 110 5.15 -3.40 18.03
C GLU A 110 6.38 -2.50 18.14
N LYS A 111 6.87 -2.32 19.36
CA LYS A 111 8.19 -1.65 19.59
C LYS A 111 9.28 -2.70 19.43
N ILE A 112 10.22 -2.44 18.55
CA ILE A 112 11.41 -3.28 18.40
C ILE A 112 12.49 -2.79 19.37
N LYS A 113 13.15 -3.72 20.05
CA LYS A 113 14.25 -3.42 20.93
C LYS A 113 15.51 -3.13 20.11
N ALA A 114 16.38 -2.23 20.63
CA ALA A 114 17.70 -1.99 20.03
C ALA A 114 18.50 -3.30 19.99
N GLY A 115 19.09 -3.61 18.83
CA GLY A 115 19.85 -4.85 18.62
C GLY A 115 19.06 -6.00 17.99
N GLU A 116 17.75 -5.85 17.75
CA GLU A 116 16.98 -6.81 16.97
C GLU A 116 17.42 -6.75 15.49
N LYS A 117 17.71 -7.90 14.89
CA LYS A 117 18.04 -8.00 13.47
C LYS A 117 16.76 -8.11 12.64
N ILE A 118 16.68 -7.31 11.59
CA ILE A 118 15.62 -7.41 10.58
C ILE A 118 16.28 -7.86 9.29
N ASN A 119 16.05 -9.11 8.87
CA ASN A 119 16.64 -9.69 7.66
C ASN A 119 18.17 -9.45 7.55
N ASP A 120 18.92 -9.84 8.59
CA ASP A 120 20.38 -9.65 8.72
C ASP A 120 20.86 -8.19 8.77
N ILE A 121 19.94 -7.21 8.71
CA ILE A 121 20.27 -5.81 8.89
C ILE A 121 20.20 -5.48 10.39
N GLU A 122 21.35 -5.17 10.99
CA GLU A 122 21.38 -4.67 12.35
C GLU A 122 20.81 -3.25 12.42
N LEU A 123 19.79 -3.08 13.25
CA LEU A 123 19.20 -1.78 13.53
C LEU A 123 20.02 -1.06 14.60
N PHE A 124 21.23 -0.63 14.21
CA PHE A 124 22.18 0.02 15.13
C PHE A 124 21.55 1.22 15.84
N GLY A 125 21.44 1.13 17.18
CA GLY A 125 21.25 2.26 18.08
C GLY A 125 19.92 3.02 17.99
N LYS A 126 18.99 2.66 17.12
CA LYS A 126 17.69 3.33 16.95
C LYS A 126 16.52 2.45 17.40
N LYS A 127 15.56 3.09 18.06
CA LYS A 127 14.28 2.43 18.36
C LYS A 127 13.39 2.50 17.11
N TYR A 128 13.12 1.36 16.51
CA TYR A 128 12.16 1.26 15.40
C TYR A 128 10.76 0.87 15.91
N HIS A 129 9.77 1.32 15.20
CA HIS A 129 8.41 0.82 15.30
C HIS A 129 8.16 -0.15 14.16
N LYS A 130 7.73 -1.35 14.49
CA LYS A 130 7.27 -2.34 13.52
C LYS A 130 5.76 -2.16 13.34
N ILE A 131 5.32 -1.83 12.16
CA ILE A 131 3.92 -1.70 11.78
C ILE A 131 3.61 -2.83 10.80
N THR A 132 2.60 -3.63 11.10
CA THR A 132 2.13 -4.70 10.22
C THR A 132 0.74 -4.37 9.71
N ILE A 133 0.54 -4.54 8.40
CA ILE A 133 -0.76 -4.44 7.73
C ILE A 133 -1.02 -5.80 7.10
N THR A 134 -2.00 -6.53 7.63
CA THR A 134 -2.35 -7.88 7.19
C THR A 134 -3.75 -7.87 6.62
N ASP A 135 -3.95 -8.52 5.47
CA ASP A 135 -5.25 -8.74 4.86
C ASP A 135 -5.56 -10.23 4.67
N ASN A 136 -6.83 -10.56 4.47
CA ASN A 136 -7.33 -11.88 4.13
C ASN A 136 -7.61 -12.05 2.63
N GLY A 137 -6.95 -11.28 1.79
CA GLY A 137 -7.14 -11.24 0.35
C GLY A 137 -6.66 -12.49 -0.39
N ILE A 138 -6.47 -12.37 -1.71
CA ILE A 138 -6.00 -13.48 -2.56
C ILE A 138 -4.54 -13.86 -2.29
N GLY A 139 -3.76 -12.98 -1.64
CA GLY A 139 -2.34 -13.19 -1.42
C GLY A 139 -1.53 -13.21 -2.71
N PHE A 140 -0.26 -13.61 -2.60
CA PHE A 140 0.65 -13.78 -3.73
C PHE A 140 1.72 -14.83 -3.39
N ARG A 141 2.39 -15.41 -4.41
CA ARG A 141 3.51 -16.33 -4.17
C ARG A 141 4.71 -15.60 -3.59
N GLN A 142 5.33 -16.16 -2.55
CA GLN A 142 6.43 -15.53 -1.82
C GLN A 142 7.63 -15.17 -2.70
N GLU A 143 7.87 -15.86 -3.80
CA GLU A 143 8.91 -15.54 -4.79
C GLU A 143 8.77 -14.15 -5.43
N PHE A 144 7.60 -13.52 -5.30
CA PHE A 144 7.34 -12.18 -5.82
C PHE A 144 7.49 -11.06 -4.77
N SER A 145 7.81 -11.40 -3.51
CA SER A 145 7.86 -10.45 -2.39
C SER A 145 8.75 -9.22 -2.62
N GLU A 146 9.86 -9.38 -3.35
CA GLU A 146 10.72 -8.28 -3.73
C GLU A 146 10.26 -7.60 -5.04
N LYS A 147 9.74 -8.40 -5.96
CA LYS A 147 9.35 -7.93 -7.30
C LYS A 147 8.13 -7.02 -7.28
N ILE A 148 7.22 -7.18 -6.31
CA ILE A 148 6.01 -6.34 -6.18
C ILE A 148 6.31 -4.86 -5.90
N PHE A 149 7.51 -4.54 -5.40
CA PHE A 149 7.98 -3.18 -5.17
C PHE A 149 8.67 -2.53 -6.38
N MET A 150 8.84 -3.26 -7.48
CA MET A 150 9.41 -2.71 -8.72
C MET A 150 8.37 -1.86 -9.46
N LEU A 151 8.82 -0.76 -10.08
CA LEU A 151 7.97 0.10 -10.90
C LEU A 151 7.33 -0.68 -12.06
N PHE A 152 6.04 -0.43 -12.30
CA PHE A 152 5.24 -1.05 -13.37
C PHE A 152 5.11 -2.57 -13.26
N LYS A 153 5.57 -3.17 -12.15
CA LYS A 153 5.45 -4.61 -11.95
C LYS A 153 4.04 -4.96 -11.49
N ARG A 154 3.44 -5.89 -12.21
CA ARG A 154 2.18 -6.54 -11.86
C ARG A 154 2.40 -8.04 -11.87
N LEU A 155 1.74 -8.76 -10.98
CA LEU A 155 1.77 -10.22 -10.98
C LEU A 155 0.84 -10.75 -12.10
N GLU A 156 1.14 -11.93 -12.65
CA GLU A 156 0.34 -12.52 -13.74
C GLU A 156 -1.12 -12.73 -13.37
N THR A 157 -1.40 -12.97 -12.09
CA THR A 157 -2.76 -13.11 -11.55
C THR A 157 -3.59 -11.82 -11.59
N ASP A 158 -2.94 -10.68 -11.87
CA ASP A 158 -3.56 -9.34 -11.81
C ASP A 158 -4.29 -8.92 -13.10
N ILE A 159 -4.46 -9.79 -14.09
CA ILE A 159 -5.08 -9.43 -15.38
C ILE A 159 -6.48 -8.85 -15.19
N ASN A 160 -7.20 -9.29 -14.16
CA ASN A 160 -8.57 -8.85 -13.85
C ASN A 160 -8.63 -7.62 -12.93
N TYR A 161 -7.49 -7.17 -12.37
CA TYR A 161 -7.46 -6.03 -11.46
C TYR A 161 -6.86 -4.79 -12.14
N ASN A 162 -7.62 -3.70 -12.15
CA ASN A 162 -7.13 -2.41 -12.67
C ASN A 162 -6.04 -1.85 -11.74
N GLY A 163 -4.85 -1.52 -12.28
CA GLY A 163 -3.77 -0.91 -11.51
C GLY A 163 -2.56 -0.58 -12.37
N THR A 164 -1.80 0.37 -11.93
CA THR A 164 -0.63 0.94 -12.64
C THR A 164 0.66 0.18 -12.35
N GLY A 165 0.75 -0.51 -11.20
CA GLY A 165 1.97 -1.16 -10.72
C GLY A 165 2.99 -0.17 -10.13
N ILE A 166 2.55 1.03 -9.73
CA ILE A 166 3.42 2.07 -9.16
C ILE A 166 3.24 2.19 -7.64
N GLY A 167 2.04 1.95 -7.12
CA GLY A 167 1.69 2.20 -5.71
C GLY A 167 2.64 1.56 -4.69
N LEU A 168 3.02 0.29 -4.85
CA LEU A 168 3.97 -0.37 -3.94
C LEU A 168 5.40 0.16 -4.10
N ALA A 169 5.80 0.57 -5.30
CA ALA A 169 7.09 1.24 -5.50
C ALA A 169 7.13 2.60 -4.80
N ILE A 170 6.02 3.35 -4.79
CA ILE A 170 5.85 4.57 -3.99
C ILE A 170 6.01 4.23 -2.50
N CYS A 171 5.35 3.17 -2.01
CA CYS A 171 5.48 2.75 -0.61
C CYS A 171 6.94 2.50 -0.22
N LYS A 172 7.68 1.75 -1.03
CA LYS A 172 9.11 1.48 -0.81
C LYS A 172 9.91 2.79 -0.76
N LYS A 173 9.69 3.70 -1.71
CA LYS A 173 10.39 4.99 -1.77
C LYS A 173 10.09 5.87 -0.55
N ILE A 174 8.84 5.92 -0.11
CA ILE A 174 8.45 6.64 1.11
C ILE A 174 9.21 6.10 2.32
N ILE A 175 9.25 4.79 2.48
CA ILE A 175 9.94 4.15 3.59
C ILE A 175 11.46 4.40 3.55
N GLU A 176 12.08 4.35 2.38
CA GLU A 176 13.50 4.72 2.19
C GLU A 176 13.76 6.19 2.57
N ASN A 177 12.86 7.11 2.19
CA ASN A 177 12.94 8.52 2.59
C ASN A 177 12.92 8.69 4.12
N HIS A 178 12.21 7.83 4.83
CA HIS A 178 12.14 7.80 6.29
C HIS A 178 13.24 6.93 6.94
N LYS A 179 14.23 6.46 6.17
CA LYS A 179 15.30 5.57 6.65
C LYS A 179 14.78 4.31 7.33
N GLY A 180 13.64 3.83 6.84
CA GLY A 180 12.97 2.62 7.28
C GLY A 180 13.15 1.46 6.31
N TYR A 181 12.44 0.36 6.60
CA TYR A 181 12.43 -0.84 5.78
C TYR A 181 10.99 -1.31 5.57
N ILE A 182 10.70 -1.88 4.42
CA ILE A 182 9.42 -2.52 4.11
C ILE A 182 9.68 -3.91 3.56
N LYS A 183 8.91 -4.89 4.03
CA LYS A 183 8.87 -6.25 3.46
C LYS A 183 7.44 -6.69 3.26
N ALA A 184 7.26 -7.67 2.39
CA ALA A 184 5.96 -8.27 2.12
C ALA A 184 6.04 -9.79 2.22
N GLU A 185 5.03 -10.38 2.81
CA GLU A 185 4.82 -11.82 2.89
C GLU A 185 3.48 -12.13 2.26
N GLY A 186 3.47 -13.03 1.28
CA GLY A 186 2.27 -13.45 0.58
C GLY A 186 2.03 -14.92 0.76
N ASN A 187 0.76 -15.28 1.02
CA ASN A 187 0.29 -16.65 1.03
C ASN A 187 -0.93 -16.73 0.10
N PRO A 188 -0.79 -17.42 -1.05
CA PRO A 188 -1.91 -17.58 -1.97
C PRO A 188 -3.15 -18.12 -1.25
N GLU A 189 -4.31 -17.55 -1.58
CA GLU A 189 -5.62 -17.87 -0.99
C GLU A 189 -5.76 -17.64 0.54
N ILE A 190 -4.74 -17.11 1.20
CA ILE A 190 -4.79 -16.76 2.63
C ILE A 190 -4.81 -15.25 2.81
N GLY A 191 -3.90 -14.53 2.14
CA GLY A 191 -3.78 -13.08 2.21
C GLY A 191 -2.34 -12.60 2.14
N SER A 192 -2.14 -11.32 2.46
CA SER A 192 -0.83 -10.66 2.44
C SER A 192 -0.52 -9.97 3.76
N THR A 193 0.76 -9.85 4.08
CA THR A 193 1.24 -9.07 5.22
C THR A 193 2.35 -8.14 4.76
N PHE A 194 2.14 -6.85 4.92
CA PHE A 194 3.16 -5.82 4.73
C PHE A 194 3.71 -5.42 6.08
N THR A 195 5.01 -5.56 6.27
CA THR A 195 5.72 -5.16 7.51
C THR A 195 6.60 -3.97 7.22
N ILE A 196 6.39 -2.89 7.97
CA ILE A 196 7.08 -1.61 7.87
C ILE A 196 7.86 -1.37 9.16
N TYR A 197 9.10 -0.93 9.03
CA TYR A 197 9.96 -0.54 10.13
C TYR A 197 10.33 0.93 9.98
N LEU A 198 9.91 1.77 10.92
CA LEU A 198 10.19 3.21 10.95
C LEU A 198 10.91 3.60 12.24
N PRO A 199 11.95 4.47 12.18
CA PRO A 199 12.69 4.94 13.35
C PRO A 199 11.88 5.88 14.23
#